data_62d062f592d9fe0934f1bd0f994e942f
#
_entry.id   62d062f592d9fe0934f1bd0f994e942f
#
_cell.length_a   1.000
_cell.length_b   1.000
_cell.length_c   1.000
_cell.angle_alpha   90.00
_cell.angle_beta   90.00
_cell.angle_gamma   90.00
#
_symmetry.space_group_name_H-M   'P 1'
#
loop_
_entity.id
_entity.type
_entity.pdbx_description
1 polymer ?
#
loop_
_entity_poly.entity_id
_entity_poly.type
_entity_poly.pdbx_seq_one_letter_code
_entity_poly.pdbx_strand_id
1 'polypeptide(L)'
;MNEPSIFYSQEGLADFKETAKKYVEGDPEVPHYMVGGKLQALANNHEDYKRFYHNVNGEQVRHDKVHNLFGYNMTRSAGEAFERISPDKRILMFSRSSYIGMHRYGGIWTGDNCSWWSHILLNLKMMPSLNMCGFLYTGADLGG
;
A
#
# COMPACT_ATOMS: atom_id res chain seq x y z
N MET A 1 5.47 7.65 -4.34
CA MET A 1 5.42 6.21 -4.71
C MET A 1 4.38 5.54 -3.84
N ASN A 2 3.48 4.81 -4.45
CA ASN A 2 2.39 4.16 -3.74
C ASN A 2 2.65 2.66 -3.59
N GLU A 3 1.89 2.04 -2.71
CA GLU A 3 1.83 0.59 -2.56
C GLU A 3 1.41 -0.06 -3.88
N PRO A 4 1.83 -1.30 -4.13
CA PRO A 4 1.27 -2.04 -5.24
C PRO A 4 -0.21 -2.28 -4.97
N SER A 5 -1.06 -1.73 -5.83
CA SER A 5 -2.45 -2.12 -5.83
C SER A 5 -2.55 -3.48 -6.50
N ILE A 6 -2.81 -4.52 -5.72
CA ILE A 6 -3.03 -5.87 -6.22
C ILE A 6 -4.47 -5.97 -6.69
N PHE A 7 -4.63 -6.40 -7.94
CA PHE A 7 -5.94 -6.72 -8.49
C PHE A 7 -6.52 -7.96 -7.82
N TYR A 8 -7.81 -8.10 -7.94
CA TYR A 8 -8.53 -9.25 -7.42
C TYR A 8 -8.07 -10.57 -8.06
N SER A 9 -8.16 -11.65 -7.30
CA SER A 9 -8.09 -12.99 -7.85
C SER A 9 -9.41 -13.37 -8.53
N GLN A 10 -9.40 -14.39 -9.38
CA GLN A 10 -10.62 -14.90 -10.02
C GLN A 10 -11.62 -15.41 -8.97
N GLU A 11 -11.12 -16.05 -7.92
CA GLU A 11 -11.92 -16.54 -6.80
C GLU A 11 -12.55 -15.39 -6.01
N GLY A 12 -11.80 -14.32 -5.72
CA GLY A 12 -12.33 -13.12 -5.05
C GLY A 12 -13.44 -12.45 -5.88
N LEU A 13 -13.26 -12.37 -7.19
CA LEU A 13 -14.29 -11.85 -8.10
C LEU A 13 -15.52 -12.73 -8.14
N ALA A 14 -15.36 -14.05 -8.15
CA ALA A 14 -16.48 -15.00 -8.13
C ALA A 14 -17.29 -14.88 -6.84
N ASP A 15 -16.64 -14.83 -5.69
CA ASP A 15 -17.25 -14.64 -4.39
C ASP A 15 -18.02 -13.31 -4.28
N PHE A 16 -17.46 -12.24 -4.80
CA PHE A 16 -18.16 -10.94 -4.88
C PHE A 16 -19.42 -11.05 -5.76
N LYS A 17 -19.31 -11.62 -6.96
CA LYS A 17 -20.44 -11.76 -7.89
C LYS A 17 -21.57 -12.60 -7.29
N GLU A 18 -21.26 -13.70 -6.62
CA GLU A 18 -22.25 -14.54 -5.94
C GLU A 18 -22.98 -13.77 -4.83
N THR A 19 -22.19 -13.04 -3.99
CA THR A 19 -22.77 -12.22 -2.91
C THR A 19 -23.67 -11.12 -3.46
N ALA A 20 -23.22 -10.42 -4.50
CA ALA A 20 -24.00 -9.35 -5.14
C ALA A 20 -25.30 -9.90 -5.77
N LYS A 21 -25.26 -11.08 -6.38
CA LYS A 21 -26.44 -11.74 -6.94
C LYS A 21 -27.47 -12.05 -5.85
N LYS A 22 -27.07 -12.68 -4.76
CA LYS A 22 -27.95 -12.98 -3.60
C LYS A 22 -28.60 -11.70 -3.05
N TYR A 23 -27.83 -10.61 -2.94
CA TYR A 23 -28.37 -9.33 -2.50
C TYR A 23 -29.45 -8.80 -3.45
N VAL A 24 -29.23 -8.85 -4.76
CA VAL A 24 -30.20 -8.39 -5.77
C VAL A 24 -31.47 -9.27 -5.76
N GLU A 25 -31.32 -10.55 -5.49
CA GLU A 25 -32.44 -11.51 -5.35
C GLU A 25 -33.20 -11.35 -4.02
N GLY A 26 -32.75 -10.48 -3.13
CA GLY A 26 -33.43 -10.15 -1.87
C GLY A 26 -33.16 -11.14 -0.75
N ASP A 27 -32.03 -11.84 -0.78
CA ASP A 27 -31.62 -12.76 0.28
C ASP A 27 -31.46 -12.00 1.61
N PRO A 28 -32.25 -12.29 2.66
CA PRO A 28 -32.21 -11.58 3.93
C PRO A 28 -30.88 -11.79 4.71
N GLU A 29 -30.12 -12.83 4.37
CA GLU A 29 -28.82 -13.10 4.99
C GLU A 29 -27.68 -12.27 4.36
N VAL A 30 -27.95 -11.55 3.26
CA VAL A 30 -26.96 -10.75 2.54
C VAL A 30 -27.33 -9.27 2.57
N PRO A 31 -27.04 -8.54 3.66
CA PRO A 31 -27.27 -7.12 3.74
C PRO A 31 -26.29 -6.31 2.87
N HIS A 32 -26.67 -5.06 2.54
CA HIS A 32 -25.87 -4.18 1.65
C HIS A 32 -24.42 -3.98 2.08
N TYR A 33 -24.14 -3.93 3.40
CA TYR A 33 -22.78 -3.74 3.92
C TYR A 33 -21.87 -4.94 3.61
N MET A 34 -22.44 -6.15 3.49
CA MET A 34 -21.68 -7.34 3.10
C MET A 34 -21.21 -7.23 1.64
N VAL A 35 -22.07 -6.74 0.75
CA VAL A 35 -21.70 -6.48 -0.64
C VAL A 35 -20.62 -5.41 -0.73
N GLY A 36 -20.78 -4.31 0.03
CA GLY A 36 -19.77 -3.24 0.14
C GLY A 36 -18.42 -3.76 0.66
N GLY A 37 -18.44 -4.59 1.70
CA GLY A 37 -17.25 -5.22 2.25
C GLY A 37 -16.53 -6.13 1.26
N LYS A 38 -17.29 -6.95 0.52
CA LYS A 38 -16.71 -7.80 -0.55
C LYS A 38 -16.15 -6.99 -1.71
N LEU A 39 -16.78 -5.88 -2.08
CA LEU A 39 -16.27 -4.97 -3.11
C LEU A 39 -14.94 -4.35 -2.69
N GLN A 40 -14.84 -3.87 -1.45
CA GLN A 40 -13.57 -3.34 -0.91
C GLN A 40 -12.49 -4.41 -0.84
N ALA A 41 -12.86 -5.65 -0.51
CA ALA A 41 -11.93 -6.78 -0.43
C ALA A 41 -11.41 -7.26 -1.81
N LEU A 42 -11.90 -6.72 -2.93
CA LEU A 42 -11.34 -7.01 -4.25
C LEU A 42 -9.95 -6.37 -4.45
N ALA A 43 -9.57 -5.39 -3.66
CA ALA A 43 -8.27 -4.75 -3.76
C ALA A 43 -7.45 -4.99 -2.49
N ASN A 44 -6.17 -5.31 -2.65
CA ASN A 44 -5.21 -5.48 -1.55
C ASN A 44 -5.64 -6.48 -0.47
N ASN A 45 -6.32 -7.54 -0.86
CA ASN A 45 -6.74 -8.61 0.05
C ASN A 45 -5.56 -9.51 0.41
N HIS A 46 -5.31 -9.71 1.71
CA HIS A 46 -4.22 -10.56 2.20
C HIS A 46 -4.32 -12.02 1.73
N GLU A 47 -5.53 -12.55 1.54
CA GLU A 47 -5.69 -13.91 1.01
C GLU A 47 -5.30 -13.99 -0.46
N ASP A 48 -5.54 -12.93 -1.22
CA ASP A 48 -5.10 -12.85 -2.61
C ASP A 48 -3.58 -12.70 -2.71
N TYR A 49 -2.90 -12.06 -1.75
CA TYR A 49 -1.44 -11.99 -1.73
C TYR A 49 -0.77 -13.37 -1.73
N LYS A 50 -1.43 -14.40 -1.23
CA LYS A 50 -0.96 -15.78 -1.23
C LYS A 50 -1.12 -16.47 -2.59
N ARG A 51 -1.86 -15.88 -3.51
CA ARG A 51 -2.16 -16.43 -4.84
C ARG A 51 -1.33 -15.82 -5.95
N PHE A 52 -0.67 -14.68 -5.68
CA PHE A 52 0.20 -14.01 -6.63
C PHE A 52 1.67 -14.38 -6.39
N TYR A 53 2.41 -14.54 -7.47
CA TYR A 53 3.81 -14.92 -7.44
C TYR A 53 4.65 -13.97 -8.29
N HIS A 54 5.88 -13.72 -7.83
CA HIS A 54 6.89 -12.99 -8.54
C HIS A 54 7.97 -13.95 -8.99
N ASN A 55 8.49 -13.76 -10.21
CA ASN A 55 9.67 -14.48 -10.65
C ASN A 55 10.91 -13.69 -10.19
N VAL A 56 11.64 -14.27 -9.26
CA VAL A 56 12.89 -13.71 -8.74
C VAL A 56 14.03 -14.65 -9.12
N ASN A 57 14.81 -14.28 -10.14
CA ASN A 57 15.93 -15.08 -10.64
C ASN A 57 15.56 -16.53 -11.02
N GLY A 58 14.35 -16.73 -11.53
CA GLY A 58 13.85 -18.07 -11.91
C GLY A 58 13.08 -18.80 -10.81
N GLU A 59 13.08 -18.28 -9.60
CA GLU A 59 12.29 -18.82 -8.49
C GLU A 59 10.95 -18.11 -8.37
N GLN A 60 9.90 -18.88 -8.09
CA GLN A 60 8.56 -18.36 -7.83
C GLN A 60 8.42 -17.96 -6.36
N VAL A 61 8.42 -16.66 -6.09
CA VAL A 61 8.27 -16.11 -4.73
C VAL A 61 6.85 -15.57 -4.56
N ARG A 62 6.15 -16.06 -3.56
CA ARG A 62 4.79 -15.64 -3.25
C ARG A 62 4.74 -14.18 -2.78
N HIS A 63 3.73 -13.42 -3.24
CA HIS A 63 3.65 -11.97 -3.01
C HIS A 63 3.60 -11.59 -1.52
N ASP A 64 2.91 -12.36 -0.68
CA ASP A 64 2.84 -12.08 0.77
C ASP A 64 4.20 -12.08 1.48
N LYS A 65 5.21 -12.73 0.88
CA LYS A 65 6.59 -12.77 1.40
C LYS A 65 7.40 -11.53 1.02
N VAL A 66 7.03 -10.84 -0.03
CA VAL A 66 7.79 -9.73 -0.61
C VAL A 66 6.96 -8.43 -0.73
N HIS A 67 5.71 -8.44 -0.28
CA HIS A 67 4.80 -7.30 -0.37
C HIS A 67 5.45 -5.99 0.10
N ASN A 68 6.05 -5.98 1.27
CA ASN A 68 6.67 -4.78 1.85
C ASN A 68 7.91 -4.29 1.08
N LEU A 69 8.55 -5.17 0.31
CA LEU A 69 9.71 -4.79 -0.51
C LEU A 69 9.32 -4.09 -1.81
N PHE A 70 8.06 -4.12 -2.19
CA PHE A 70 7.64 -3.56 -3.47
C PHE A 70 7.83 -2.04 -3.50
N GLY A 71 7.24 -1.32 -2.54
CA GLY A 71 7.41 0.14 -2.43
C GLY A 71 8.85 0.55 -2.18
N TYR A 72 9.59 -0.22 -1.39
CA TYR A 72 11.02 -0.04 -1.20
C TYR A 72 11.78 -0.10 -2.54
N ASN A 73 11.57 -1.16 -3.34
CA ASN A 73 12.26 -1.34 -4.61
C ASN A 73 11.86 -0.30 -5.65
N MET A 74 10.59 0.14 -5.68
CA MET A 74 10.17 1.24 -6.54
C MET A 74 10.92 2.52 -6.22
N THR A 75 11.02 2.89 -4.95
CA THR A 75 11.71 4.10 -4.50
C THR A 75 13.21 4.00 -4.74
N ARG A 76 13.80 2.85 -4.48
CA ARG A 76 15.20 2.56 -4.78
C ARG A 76 15.50 2.73 -6.27
N SER A 77 14.72 2.10 -7.14
CA SER A 77 14.92 2.18 -8.60
C SER A 77 14.80 3.61 -9.12
N ALA A 78 13.87 4.39 -8.58
CA ALA A 78 13.75 5.81 -8.90
C ALA A 78 14.98 6.61 -8.43
N GLY A 79 15.46 6.37 -7.21
CA GLY A 79 16.66 7.01 -6.66
C GLY A 79 17.90 6.73 -7.52
N GLU A 80 18.15 5.48 -7.81
CA GLU A 80 19.27 5.06 -8.66
C GLU A 80 19.18 5.64 -10.09
N ALA A 81 17.96 5.79 -10.63
CA ALA A 81 17.77 6.42 -11.93
C ALA A 81 18.11 7.91 -11.90
N PHE A 82 17.66 8.63 -10.87
CA PHE A 82 17.97 10.04 -10.71
C PHE A 82 19.46 10.31 -10.51
N GLU A 83 20.16 9.49 -9.75
CA GLU A 83 21.62 9.58 -9.59
C GLU A 83 22.35 9.50 -10.93
N ARG A 84 21.86 8.69 -11.87
CA ARG A 84 22.44 8.56 -13.23
C ARG A 84 22.10 9.76 -14.12
N ILE A 85 20.84 10.26 -14.04
CA ILE A 85 20.35 11.33 -14.94
C ILE A 85 20.80 12.70 -14.47
N SER A 86 20.91 12.93 -13.16
CA SER A 86 21.19 14.21 -12.58
C SER A 86 22.09 14.08 -11.34
N PRO A 87 23.35 13.63 -11.51
CA PRO A 87 24.24 13.31 -10.39
C PRO A 87 24.57 14.53 -9.50
N ASP A 88 24.50 15.72 -10.05
CA ASP A 88 24.79 16.97 -9.35
C ASP A 88 23.60 17.55 -8.57
N LYS A 89 22.44 16.89 -8.64
CA LYS A 89 21.21 17.38 -8.00
C LYS A 89 20.78 16.48 -6.84
N ARG A 90 20.43 17.10 -5.73
CA ARG A 90 19.72 16.39 -4.66
C ARG A 90 18.27 16.20 -5.06
N ILE A 91 17.78 14.99 -4.89
CA ILE A 91 16.38 14.64 -5.15
C ILE A 91 15.62 14.57 -3.83
N LEU A 92 14.37 14.99 -3.88
CA LEU A 92 13.41 14.81 -2.81
C LEU A 92 12.31 13.87 -3.32
N MET A 93 12.28 12.67 -2.78
CA MET A 93 11.24 11.69 -3.08
C MET A 93 10.46 11.37 -1.82
N PHE A 94 9.17 11.12 -2.00
CA PHE A 94 8.29 10.63 -0.95
C PHE A 94 7.58 9.36 -1.40
N SER A 95 7.42 8.44 -0.48
CA SER A 95 6.68 7.21 -0.68
C SER A 95 5.70 6.98 0.46
N ARG A 96 4.54 6.44 0.16
CA ARG A 96 3.61 5.94 1.17
C ARG A 96 4.02 4.55 1.61
N SER A 97 4.21 3.64 0.66
CA SER A 97 4.72 2.29 0.92
C SER A 97 6.22 2.30 1.15
N SER A 98 6.66 1.61 2.18
CA SER A 98 8.07 1.53 2.49
C SER A 98 8.43 0.25 3.25
N TYR A 99 9.71 0.06 3.41
CA TYR A 99 10.29 -0.95 4.28
C TYR A 99 11.60 -0.44 4.87
N ILE A 100 12.14 -1.17 5.84
CA ILE A 100 13.41 -0.81 6.47
C ILE A 100 14.50 -0.61 5.39
N GLY A 101 15.26 0.48 5.50
CA GLY A 101 16.29 0.85 4.52
C GLY A 101 15.81 1.80 3.42
N MET A 102 14.50 1.99 3.20
CA MET A 102 13.97 2.92 2.20
C MET A 102 14.32 4.39 2.51
N HIS A 103 14.55 4.73 3.76
CA HIS A 103 15.01 6.06 4.21
C HIS A 103 16.26 6.58 3.49
N ARG A 104 17.07 5.68 2.89
CA ARG A 104 18.24 6.05 2.07
C ARG A 104 17.87 6.68 0.74
N TYR A 105 16.64 6.48 0.29
CA TYR A 105 16.18 6.93 -1.03
C TYR A 105 15.11 8.01 -0.97
N GLY A 106 14.36 8.10 0.12
CA GLY A 106 13.29 9.08 0.21
C GLY A 106 12.67 9.18 1.60
N GLY A 107 11.75 10.12 1.74
CA GLY A 107 10.90 10.31 2.90
C GLY A 107 9.59 9.52 2.81
N ILE A 108 8.80 9.64 3.85
CA ILE A 108 7.48 9.03 3.99
C ILE A 108 6.42 10.09 4.25
N TRP A 109 5.26 9.94 3.63
CA TRP A 109 4.04 10.54 4.15
C TRP A 109 3.09 9.44 4.63
N THR A 110 2.27 9.75 5.62
CA THR A 110 1.47 8.76 6.34
C THR A 110 0.15 8.40 5.65
N GLY A 111 -0.04 8.84 4.42
CA GLY A 111 -1.20 8.49 3.58
C GLY A 111 -2.37 9.44 3.73
N ASP A 112 -3.54 8.96 3.34
CA ASP A 112 -4.78 9.72 3.27
C ASP A 112 -5.40 9.81 4.66
N ASN A 113 -5.13 10.88 5.37
CA ASN A 113 -5.72 11.16 6.67
C ASN A 113 -6.88 12.17 6.53
N CYS A 114 -7.82 12.12 7.46
CA CYS A 114 -8.85 13.15 7.58
C CYS A 114 -8.36 14.30 8.48
N SER A 115 -8.93 15.50 8.30
CA SER A 115 -8.65 16.67 9.14
C SER A 115 -9.28 16.56 10.55
N TRP A 116 -9.05 15.46 11.23
CA TRP A 116 -9.58 15.17 12.56
C TRP A 116 -8.48 15.28 13.62
N TRP A 117 -8.84 15.75 14.81
CA TRP A 117 -7.91 15.85 15.94
C TRP A 117 -7.23 14.54 16.29
N SER A 118 -7.96 13.41 16.18
CA SER A 118 -7.41 12.08 16.40
C SER A 118 -6.32 11.71 15.38
N HIS A 119 -6.51 12.11 14.11
CA HIS A 119 -5.51 11.87 13.06
C HIS A 119 -4.26 12.75 13.25
N ILE A 120 -4.43 14.01 13.66
CA ILE A 120 -3.30 14.90 14.01
C ILE A 120 -2.50 14.29 15.15
N LEU A 121 -3.16 13.87 16.22
CA LEU A 121 -2.50 13.24 17.37
C LEU A 121 -1.76 11.95 16.98
N LEU A 122 -2.37 11.12 16.12
CA LEU A 122 -1.74 9.91 15.61
C LEU A 122 -0.46 10.24 14.84
N ASN A 123 -0.52 11.19 13.92
CA ASN A 123 0.64 11.60 13.12
C ASN A 123 1.76 12.18 14.00
N LEU A 124 1.43 13.01 14.99
CA LEU A 124 2.42 13.53 15.94
C LEU A 124 3.14 12.42 16.73
N LYS A 125 2.46 11.31 17.00
CA LYS A 125 3.08 10.13 17.64
C LYS A 125 3.89 9.28 16.67
N MET A 126 3.45 9.18 15.42
CA MET A 126 4.12 8.36 14.39
C MET A 126 5.41 8.99 13.90
N MET A 127 5.45 10.33 13.74
CA MET A 127 6.63 11.02 13.20
C MET A 127 7.92 10.74 13.98
N PRO A 128 7.98 10.86 15.32
CA PRO A 128 9.17 10.49 16.08
C PRO A 128 9.58 9.03 15.89
N SER A 129 8.61 8.12 15.82
CA SER A 129 8.89 6.69 15.60
C SER A 129 9.49 6.45 14.22
N LEU A 130 8.99 7.11 13.18
CA LEU A 130 9.55 7.05 11.84
C LEU A 130 10.96 7.65 11.78
N ASN A 131 11.20 8.79 12.48
CA ASN A 131 12.53 9.34 12.59
C ASN A 131 13.52 8.39 13.27
N MET A 132 13.10 7.68 14.31
CA MET A 132 13.92 6.66 14.96
C MET A 132 14.26 5.49 14.02
N CYS A 133 13.41 5.21 13.02
CA CYS A 133 13.68 4.26 11.95
C CYS A 133 14.57 4.83 10.82
N GLY A 134 15.05 6.06 10.95
CA GLY A 134 15.94 6.73 10.00
C GLY A 134 15.25 7.61 8.96
N PHE A 135 13.93 7.74 8.98
CA PHE A 135 13.22 8.64 8.06
C PHE A 135 13.32 10.08 8.53
N LEU A 136 14.17 10.87 7.90
CA LEU A 136 14.37 12.28 8.24
C LEU A 136 13.26 13.19 7.72
N TYR A 137 12.59 12.76 6.64
CA TYR A 137 11.49 13.50 6.03
C TYR A 137 10.21 12.68 6.20
N THR A 138 9.39 13.13 7.11
CA THR A 138 8.09 12.51 7.41
C THR A 138 7.01 13.57 7.46
N GLY A 139 5.83 13.25 7.02
CA GLY A 139 4.72 14.18 7.03
C GLY A 139 3.37 13.51 6.84
N ALA A 140 2.33 14.30 7.01
CA ALA A 140 0.95 13.95 6.76
C ALA A 140 0.34 14.97 5.82
N ASP A 141 -0.75 14.61 5.15
CA ASP A 141 -1.54 15.57 4.39
C ASP A 141 -2.19 16.58 5.35
N LEU A 142 -2.05 17.86 5.02
CA LEU A 142 -2.69 18.94 5.77
C LEU A 142 -3.94 19.38 5.05
N GLY A 143 -5.05 19.43 5.77
CA GLY A 143 -6.33 19.79 5.19
C GLY A 143 -7.17 18.61 4.68
N GLY A 144 -6.63 17.41 4.75
CA GLY A 144 -7.21 16.07 4.62
C GLY A 144 -8.25 15.81 3.58
#